data_d3974ffb298b49648d7250d0addda3de
#
_entry.id   d3974ffb298b49648d7250d0addda3de
#
_cell.length_a   1.000
_cell.length_b   1.000
_cell.length_c   1.000
_cell.angle_alpha   90.00
_cell.angle_beta   90.00
_cell.angle_gamma   90.00
#
_symmetry.space_group_name_H-M   'P 1'
#
loop_
_entity.id
_entity.type
_entity.pdbx_description
1 polymer ?
#
loop_
_entity_poly.entity_id
_entity_poly.type
_entity_poly.pdbx_seq_one_letter_code
_entity_poly.pdbx_strand_id
1 'polypeptide(L)' 'MDTATTLVEALGGWDNISNLEACITRIRLDAANTDLIDEAALRAAGAFDVVIVADTVQVVMGPDSEDLVDEMLASR' A
#
# COMPACT_ATOMS: atom_id res chain seq x y z
N MET A 1 -1.61 7.23 -14.46
CA MET A 1 -0.75 6.31 -13.72
C MET A 1 -1.51 5.05 -13.42
N ASP A 2 -0.83 3.91 -13.40
CA ASP A 2 -1.49 2.68 -13.00
C ASP A 2 -1.71 2.63 -11.47
N THR A 3 -2.53 1.69 -11.03
CA THR A 3 -2.89 1.58 -9.63
C THR A 3 -1.67 1.30 -8.74
N ALA A 4 -0.75 0.44 -9.19
CA ALA A 4 0.44 0.11 -8.42
C ALA A 4 1.31 1.34 -8.15
N THR A 5 1.56 2.16 -9.17
CA THR A 5 2.33 3.39 -9.03
C THR A 5 1.63 4.37 -8.08
N THR A 6 0.31 4.51 -8.23
CA THR A 6 -0.48 5.38 -7.35
C THR A 6 -0.40 4.93 -5.89
N LEU A 7 -0.46 3.62 -5.65
CA LEU A 7 -0.34 3.07 -4.29
C LEU A 7 1.05 3.37 -3.69
N VAL A 8 2.11 3.19 -4.45
CA VAL A 8 3.48 3.48 -3.98
C VAL A 8 3.60 4.95 -3.59
N GLU A 9 3.09 5.85 -4.42
CA GLU A 9 3.14 7.29 -4.11
C GLU A 9 2.30 7.64 -2.89
N ALA A 10 1.10 7.07 -2.77
CA ALA A 10 0.22 7.31 -1.63
C ALA A 10 0.79 6.77 -0.32
N LEU A 11 1.66 5.77 -0.40
CA LEU A 11 2.35 5.21 0.76
C LEU A 11 3.63 5.97 1.13
N GLY A 12 3.96 7.04 0.40
CA GLY A 12 5.11 7.88 0.67
C GLY A 12 6.35 7.57 -0.18
N GLY A 13 6.20 6.71 -1.19
CA GLY A 13 7.29 6.28 -2.05
C GLY A 13 8.04 5.07 -1.50
N TRP A 14 8.91 4.48 -2.31
CA TRP A 14 9.63 3.26 -1.93
C TRP A 14 10.52 3.45 -0.70
N ASP A 15 11.05 4.64 -0.47
CA ASP A 15 11.88 4.92 0.70
C ASP A 15 11.10 4.79 2.02
N ASN A 16 9.78 4.87 1.95
CA ASN A 16 8.91 4.74 3.11
C ASN A 16 8.37 3.32 3.31
N ILE A 17 8.61 2.42 2.37
CA ILE A 17 8.02 1.09 2.33
C ILE A 17 9.06 0.03 2.62
N SER A 18 8.77 -0.85 3.59
CA SER A 18 9.55 -2.06 3.85
C SER A 18 8.62 -3.23 4.17
N ASN A 19 9.13 -4.45 4.01
CA ASN A 19 8.40 -5.68 4.32
C ASN A 19 7.03 -5.76 3.63
N LEU A 20 6.99 -5.35 2.36
CA LEU A 20 5.76 -5.35 1.56
C LEU A 20 5.34 -6.78 1.24
N GLU A 21 4.11 -7.12 1.57
CA GLU A 21 3.55 -8.43 1.28
C GLU A 21 2.04 -8.35 1.07
N ALA A 22 1.48 -9.32 0.39
CA ALA A 22 0.05 -9.49 0.29
C ALA A 22 -0.41 -10.51 1.33
N CYS A 23 -1.53 -10.23 1.99
CA CYS A 23 -2.13 -11.11 2.96
C CYS A 23 -3.62 -11.25 2.64
N ILE A 24 -3.97 -12.24 1.81
CA ILE A 24 -5.33 -12.54 1.35
C ILE A 24 -5.96 -11.34 0.64
N THR A 25 -6.65 -10.46 1.37
CA THR A 25 -7.35 -9.29 0.82
C THR A 25 -6.68 -7.98 1.18
N ARG A 26 -5.47 -8.02 1.73
CA ARG A 26 -4.77 -6.83 2.22
C ARG A 26 -3.36 -6.75 1.67
N ILE A 27 -2.90 -5.53 1.48
CA ILE A 27 -1.50 -5.21 1.26
C ILE A 27 -0.96 -4.77 2.61
N ARG A 28 0.07 -5.46 3.09
CA ARG A 28 0.70 -5.16 4.38
C ARG A 28 2.13 -4.70 4.17
N LEU A 29 2.51 -3.68 4.90
CA LEU A 29 3.87 -3.13 4.86
C LEU A 29 4.22 -2.45 6.18
N ASP A 30 5.49 -2.15 6.35
CA ASP A 30 5.95 -1.27 7.42
C ASP A 30 6.34 0.06 6.80
N ALA A 31 5.91 1.16 7.41
CA ALA A 31 6.22 2.51 6.96
C ALA A 31 7.29 3.11 7.86
N ALA A 32 8.31 3.72 7.26
CA ALA A 32 9.33 4.44 8.02
C ALA A 32 8.72 5.66 8.72
N ASN A 33 7.77 6.32 8.06
CA ASN A 33 7.05 7.46 8.60
C ASN A 33 5.58 7.36 8.20
N THR A 34 4.70 7.06 9.15
CA THR A 34 3.26 6.92 8.89
C THR A 34 2.60 8.24 8.54
N ASP A 35 3.20 9.38 8.86
CA ASP A 35 2.66 10.69 8.49
C ASP A 35 2.69 10.92 6.97
N LEU A 36 3.50 10.16 6.24
CA LEU A 36 3.58 10.24 4.78
C LEU A 36 2.49 9.43 4.08
N ILE A 37 1.71 8.65 4.81
CA ILE A 37 0.63 7.85 4.25
C ILE A 37 -0.56 8.75 3.92
N ASP A 38 -0.95 8.75 2.65
CA ASP A 38 -2.11 9.51 2.17
C ASP A 38 -3.31 8.56 2.05
N GLU A 39 -4.09 8.47 3.12
CA GLU A 39 -5.24 7.57 3.16
C GLU A 39 -6.30 7.93 2.11
N ALA A 40 -6.50 9.22 1.85
CA ALA A 40 -7.47 9.66 0.85
C ALA A 40 -7.06 9.18 -0.55
N ALA A 41 -5.78 9.27 -0.88
CA ALA A 41 -5.26 8.77 -2.16
C ALA A 41 -5.37 7.25 -2.26
N LEU A 42 -5.13 6.53 -1.17
CA LEU A 42 -5.30 5.07 -1.14
C LEU A 42 -6.75 4.68 -1.39
N ARG A 43 -7.69 5.37 -0.75
CA ARG A 43 -9.12 5.11 -0.96
C ARG A 43 -9.54 5.47 -2.39
N ALA A 44 -9.03 6.55 -2.94
CA ALA A 44 -9.30 6.94 -4.33
C ALA A 44 -8.75 5.90 -5.33
N ALA A 45 -7.67 5.21 -4.97
CA ALA A 45 -7.08 4.15 -5.79
C ALA A 45 -7.83 2.81 -5.66
N GLY A 46 -8.83 2.73 -4.78
CA GLY A 46 -9.67 1.54 -4.65
C GLY A 46 -9.61 0.85 -3.30
N ALA A 47 -8.89 1.41 -2.33
CA ALA A 47 -8.83 0.81 -1.00
C ALA A 47 -10.19 0.88 -0.31
N PHE A 48 -10.64 -0.24 0.22
CA PHE A 48 -11.86 -0.32 1.03
C PHE A 48 -11.62 0.22 2.43
N ASP A 49 -10.41 0.07 2.94
CA ASP A 49 -10.03 0.55 4.27
C ASP A 49 -8.50 0.66 4.37
N VAL A 50 -8.05 1.45 5.32
CA VAL A 50 -6.63 1.60 5.63
C VAL A 50 -6.48 1.51 7.15
N VAL A 51 -5.67 0.57 7.62
CA VAL A 51 -5.43 0.35 9.05
C VAL A 51 -3.96 0.61 9.34
N ILE A 52 -3.70 1.49 10.29
CA ILE A 52 -2.34 1.81 10.73
C ILE A 52 -2.22 1.51 12.22
N VAL A 53 -1.30 0.62 12.58
CA VAL A 53 -1.00 0.28 13.96
C VAL A 53 0.52 0.37 14.14
N ALA A 54 0.96 1.32 14.94
CA ALA A 54 2.38 1.67 15.05
C ALA A 54 2.94 1.97 13.65
N ASP A 55 3.94 1.23 13.20
CA ASP A 55 4.54 1.42 11.86
C ASP A 55 3.93 0.49 10.81
N THR A 56 3.05 -0.42 11.20
CA THR A 56 2.44 -1.37 10.28
C THR A 56 1.22 -0.75 9.61
N VAL A 57 1.19 -0.82 8.29
CA VAL A 57 0.10 -0.31 7.46
C VAL A 57 -0.53 -1.49 6.73
N GLN A 58 -1.86 -1.57 6.78
CA GLN A 58 -2.62 -2.55 6.03
C GLN A 58 -3.62 -1.82 5.14
N VAL A 59 -3.52 -2.05 3.85
CA VAL A 59 -4.42 -1.47 2.86
C VAL A 59 -5.34 -2.58 2.34
N VAL A 60 -6.62 -2.45 2.62
CA VAL A 60 -7.61 -3.47 2.22
C VAL A 60 -7.99 -3.23 0.77
N MET A 61 -7.41 -4.00 -0.14
CA MET A 61 -7.64 -3.87 -1.58
C MET A 61 -8.55 -4.98 -2.15
N GLY A 62 -8.92 -5.94 -1.31
CA GLY A 62 -9.73 -7.07 -1.73
C GLY A 62 -8.92 -8.15 -2.45
N PRO A 63 -9.55 -8.96 -3.33
CA PRO A 63 -8.91 -10.14 -3.89
C PRO A 63 -7.74 -9.84 -4.83
N ASP A 64 -7.58 -8.60 -5.27
CA ASP A 64 -6.48 -8.19 -6.16
C ASP A 64 -5.18 -7.85 -5.42
N SER A 65 -5.16 -7.95 -4.10
CA SER A 65 -4.02 -7.52 -3.28
C SER A 65 -2.71 -8.19 -3.68
N GLU A 66 -2.73 -9.49 -3.94
CA GLU A 66 -1.52 -10.24 -4.32
C GLU A 66 -0.98 -9.76 -5.67
N ASP A 67 -1.85 -9.59 -6.66
CA ASP A 67 -1.46 -9.11 -7.98
C ASP A 67 -0.91 -7.68 -7.90
N LEU A 68 -1.53 -6.84 -7.07
CA LEU A 68 -1.07 -5.46 -6.88
C LEU A 68 0.31 -5.39 -6.24
N VAL A 69 0.59 -6.24 -5.25
CA VAL A 69 1.93 -6.30 -4.65
C VAL A 69 2.96 -6.74 -5.69
N ASP A 70 2.64 -7.73 -6.52
CA ASP A 70 3.53 -8.17 -7.59
C ASP A 70 3.82 -7.03 -8.58
N GLU A 71 2.79 -6.27 -8.95
CA GLU A 71 2.95 -5.13 -9.85
C GLU A 71 3.77 -3.99 -9.21
N MET A 72 3.55 -3.72 -7.93
CA MET A 72 4.33 -2.73 -7.19
C MET A 72 5.81 -3.12 -7.17
N LEU A 73 6.12 -4.36 -6.85
CA LEU A 73 7.50 -4.86 -6.81
C LEU A 73 8.14 -4.83 -8.20
N ALA A 74 7.38 -5.12 -9.24
CA ALA A 74 7.88 -5.08 -10.61
C ALA A 74 8.21 -3.66 -11.08
N SER A 75 7.58 -2.65 -10.50
CA SER A 75 7.79 -1.25 -10.86
C SER A 75 8.91 -0.56 -10.05
N ARG A 76 9.45 -1.27 -9.09
CA ARG A 76 10.47 -0.75 -8.19
C ARG A 76 11.82 -0.51 -8.86
#